data_b04e3d05c0011403e1cb8a4db4fcc52c
#
_entry.id   b04e3d05c0011403e1cb8a4db4fcc52c
#
_cell.length_a   1.000
_cell.length_b   1.000
_cell.length_c   1.000
_cell.angle_alpha   90.00
_cell.angle_beta   90.00
_cell.angle_gamma   90.00
#
_symmetry.space_group_name_H-M   'P 1'
#
loop_
_entity.id
_entity.type
_entity.pdbx_description
1 polymer ?
#
loop_
_entity_poly.entity_id
_entity_poly.type
_entity_poly.pdbx_seq_one_letter_code
_entity_poly.pdbx_strand_id
1 'polypeptide(L)'
;MLVGWGGNNGTTVTGAVLANKYNITWRTKDGVQKPNYFGSLIQAGTICLGTSESAGEVYVPFKDVLPLVSPNDIVFGGWDISSHNLADAMERAKVLDYDLQRQLRPYMEKMKPLPAIYNKDFIAANQESRADNVIQGTKWEQVENIRRHIREFREKNQVGKVIVLWTANTERFCDVREGLNDTWNNLLKSIKENASEVSPSTLYAVASILEDCAYINGSPQNTFVPGLVELAEKNNVMIGGDDFKSGQTKFKSVLVDFLIGAGIKPVSIVSYNHLGNNDGKNLSAPQQFRSKEVSKSNVVDDMVESNPVLYQPGEKPDHCVSILI
;
A
#
# COMPACT_ATOMS: atom_id res chain seq x y z
N MET A 1 4.54 10.43 -1.07
CA MET A 1 5.70 9.77 -1.74
C MET A 1 5.46 8.27 -1.78
N LEU A 2 5.75 7.60 -2.90
CA LEU A 2 5.45 6.18 -3.09
C LEU A 2 6.75 5.36 -3.08
N VAL A 3 6.79 4.31 -2.29
CA VAL A 3 7.85 3.29 -2.38
C VAL A 3 7.40 2.27 -3.44
N GLY A 4 8.23 2.08 -4.48
CA GLY A 4 7.83 1.36 -5.70
C GLY A 4 7.04 2.24 -6.68
N TRP A 5 7.42 3.53 -6.79
CA TRP A 5 6.70 4.49 -7.63
C TRP A 5 6.70 4.10 -9.11
N GLY A 6 7.76 3.48 -9.60
CA GLY A 6 7.83 2.90 -10.95
C GLY A 6 7.17 1.52 -11.09
N GLY A 7 6.51 1.00 -10.06
CA GLY A 7 5.74 -0.25 -10.10
C GLY A 7 4.37 -0.10 -10.75
N ASN A 8 3.64 -1.21 -10.90
CA ASN A 8 2.29 -1.22 -11.49
C ASN A 8 1.33 -0.28 -10.75
N ASN A 9 1.31 -0.34 -9.41
CA ASN A 9 0.44 0.50 -8.59
C ASN A 9 0.85 1.98 -8.66
N GLY A 10 2.15 2.28 -8.53
CA GLY A 10 2.67 3.64 -8.55
C GLY A 10 2.40 4.37 -9.87
N THR A 11 2.66 3.70 -10.99
CA THR A 11 2.40 4.26 -12.32
C THR A 11 0.92 4.42 -12.60
N THR A 12 0.09 3.45 -12.17
CA THR A 12 -1.37 3.48 -12.39
C THR A 12 -2.03 4.61 -11.61
N VAL A 13 -1.73 4.77 -10.31
CA VAL A 13 -2.34 5.84 -9.50
C VAL A 13 -1.88 7.22 -9.98
N THR A 14 -0.61 7.37 -10.36
CA THR A 14 -0.09 8.62 -10.91
C THR A 14 -0.79 8.94 -12.23
N GLY A 15 -0.91 7.97 -13.13
CA GLY A 15 -1.60 8.14 -14.42
C GLY A 15 -3.08 8.45 -14.24
N ALA A 16 -3.78 7.79 -13.31
CA ALA A 16 -5.19 8.04 -13.02
C ALA A 16 -5.43 9.48 -12.52
N VAL A 17 -4.58 9.96 -11.61
CA VAL A 17 -4.70 11.35 -11.11
C VAL A 17 -4.39 12.36 -12.22
N LEU A 18 -3.35 12.14 -13.02
CA LEU A 18 -3.04 13.02 -14.16
C LEU A 18 -4.16 13.04 -15.20
N ALA A 19 -4.75 11.88 -15.52
CA ALA A 19 -5.87 11.79 -16.45
C ALA A 19 -7.08 12.61 -15.94
N ASN A 20 -7.41 12.52 -14.66
CA ASN A 20 -8.47 13.31 -14.05
C ASN A 20 -8.11 14.81 -14.01
N LYS A 21 -6.91 15.15 -13.58
CA LYS A 21 -6.45 16.54 -13.48
C LYS A 21 -6.49 17.28 -14.81
N TYR A 22 -6.13 16.62 -15.91
CA TYR A 22 -6.09 17.20 -17.25
C TYR A 22 -7.28 16.81 -18.12
N ASN A 23 -8.27 16.11 -17.54
CA ASN A 23 -9.49 15.63 -18.24
C ASN A 23 -9.16 14.89 -19.54
N ILE A 24 -8.18 13.99 -19.50
CA ILE A 24 -7.70 13.23 -20.65
C ILE A 24 -8.71 12.13 -20.96
N THR A 25 -9.26 12.14 -22.18
CA THR A 25 -10.10 11.06 -22.70
C THR A 25 -9.29 10.16 -23.61
N TRP A 26 -9.61 8.87 -23.64
CA TRP A 26 -8.88 7.91 -24.46
C TRP A 26 -9.80 6.91 -25.14
N ARG A 27 -9.32 6.34 -26.24
CA ARG A 27 -10.05 5.35 -27.03
C ARG A 27 -9.74 3.93 -26.57
N THR A 28 -10.78 3.13 -26.47
CA THR A 28 -10.71 1.68 -26.25
C THR A 28 -11.54 0.97 -27.31
N LYS A 29 -11.54 -0.36 -27.30
CA LYS A 29 -12.40 -1.18 -28.17
C LYS A 29 -13.90 -0.92 -27.91
N ASP A 30 -14.27 -0.50 -26.70
CA ASP A 30 -15.65 -0.27 -26.27
C ASP A 30 -16.08 1.20 -26.41
N GLY A 31 -15.23 2.05 -27.01
CA GLY A 31 -15.52 3.48 -27.25
C GLY A 31 -14.56 4.43 -26.54
N VAL A 32 -14.97 5.68 -26.40
CA VAL A 32 -14.19 6.73 -25.74
C VAL A 32 -14.45 6.69 -24.24
N GLN A 33 -13.39 6.55 -23.47
CA GLN A 33 -13.41 6.58 -22.00
C GLN A 33 -13.13 7.99 -21.49
N LYS A 34 -13.71 8.32 -20.34
CA LYS A 34 -13.46 9.56 -19.61
C LYS A 34 -12.89 9.24 -18.23
N PRO A 35 -11.99 10.09 -17.72
CA PRO A 35 -11.44 9.90 -16.38
C PRO A 35 -12.51 10.14 -15.32
N ASN A 36 -12.46 9.39 -14.23
CA ASN A 36 -13.33 9.55 -13.08
C ASN A 36 -12.67 8.97 -11.83
N TYR A 37 -13.30 9.18 -10.68
CA TYR A 37 -12.90 8.62 -9.40
C TYR A 37 -13.88 7.57 -8.88
N PHE A 38 -14.58 6.87 -9.76
CA PHE A 38 -15.43 5.74 -9.36
C PHE A 38 -14.59 4.66 -8.67
N GLY A 39 -15.13 4.08 -7.60
CA GLY A 39 -14.39 3.18 -6.72
C GLY A 39 -13.66 3.88 -5.56
N SER A 40 -13.48 5.19 -5.61
CA SER A 40 -13.02 5.96 -4.45
C SER A 40 -14.17 6.23 -3.50
N LEU A 41 -14.10 5.68 -2.29
CA LEU A 41 -15.11 5.93 -1.25
C LEU A 41 -15.30 7.44 -1.01
N ILE A 42 -14.21 8.16 -0.88
CA ILE A 42 -14.21 9.59 -0.55
C ILE A 42 -14.76 10.44 -1.69
N GLN A 43 -14.41 10.14 -2.93
CA GLN A 43 -14.79 10.95 -4.11
C GLN A 43 -16.16 10.56 -4.69
N ALA A 44 -16.57 9.31 -4.56
CA ALA A 44 -17.77 8.75 -5.18
C ALA A 44 -18.79 8.15 -4.21
N GLY A 45 -18.39 7.92 -2.94
CA GLY A 45 -19.32 7.49 -1.90
C GLY A 45 -20.16 8.64 -1.39
N THR A 46 -21.39 8.33 -0.94
CA THR A 46 -22.34 9.29 -0.37
C THR A 46 -22.76 8.91 1.03
N ILE A 47 -23.19 9.89 1.79
CA ILE A 47 -23.80 9.72 3.11
C ILE A 47 -25.19 10.37 3.14
N CYS A 48 -26.14 9.71 3.76
CA CYS A 48 -27.46 10.31 4.04
C CYS A 48 -27.37 11.24 5.25
N LEU A 49 -27.69 12.51 5.06
CA LEU A 49 -27.74 13.51 6.13
C LEU A 49 -29.09 13.56 6.86
N GLY A 50 -30.12 12.90 6.31
CA GLY A 50 -31.46 12.89 6.89
C GLY A 50 -32.52 13.10 5.83
N THR A 51 -33.75 13.45 6.25
CA THR A 51 -34.90 13.67 5.38
C THR A 51 -35.31 15.14 5.37
N SER A 52 -35.52 15.70 4.21
CA SER A 52 -36.08 17.04 3.98
C SER A 52 -37.54 16.93 3.58
N GLU A 53 -38.39 17.85 4.03
CA GLU A 53 -39.81 17.90 3.65
C GLU A 53 -40.03 18.07 2.13
N SER A 54 -39.10 18.76 1.46
CA SER A 54 -39.22 19.09 0.02
C SER A 54 -38.46 18.13 -0.90
N ALA A 55 -37.41 17.45 -0.42
CA ALA A 55 -36.50 16.64 -1.25
C ALA A 55 -36.44 15.16 -0.87
N GLY A 56 -37.18 14.71 0.18
CA GLY A 56 -37.05 13.36 0.69
C GLY A 56 -35.69 13.14 1.37
N GLU A 57 -35.10 11.95 1.21
CA GLU A 57 -33.76 11.63 1.75
C GLU A 57 -32.68 12.44 1.03
N VAL A 58 -31.79 13.07 1.80
CA VAL A 58 -30.72 13.94 1.30
C VAL A 58 -29.38 13.20 1.35
N TYR A 59 -28.87 12.79 0.20
CA TYR A 59 -27.57 12.17 0.03
C TYR A 59 -26.54 13.17 -0.47
N VAL A 60 -25.39 13.24 0.18
CA VAL A 60 -24.29 14.13 -0.22
C VAL A 60 -22.98 13.32 -0.35
N PRO A 61 -22.08 13.68 -1.28
CA PRO A 61 -20.76 13.05 -1.39
C PRO A 61 -19.91 13.32 -0.15
N PHE A 62 -19.11 12.35 0.28
CA PHE A 62 -18.18 12.54 1.41
C PHE A 62 -17.25 13.73 1.22
N LYS A 63 -16.77 13.97 0.00
CA LYS A 63 -15.88 15.08 -0.34
C LYS A 63 -16.49 16.46 -0.07
N ASP A 64 -17.81 16.57 -0.04
CA ASP A 64 -18.52 17.83 0.16
C ASP A 64 -18.83 18.08 1.65
N VAL A 65 -18.66 17.05 2.49
CA VAL A 65 -18.93 17.11 3.95
C VAL A 65 -17.63 17.19 4.75
N LEU A 66 -16.55 16.59 4.25
CA LEU A 66 -15.28 16.50 4.95
C LEU A 66 -14.22 17.41 4.30
N PRO A 67 -13.36 18.06 5.10
CA PRO A 67 -12.28 18.92 4.58
C PRO A 67 -11.13 18.08 4.00
N LEU A 68 -11.39 17.43 2.88
CA LEU A 68 -10.46 16.50 2.22
C LEU A 68 -9.66 17.20 1.12
N VAL A 69 -8.41 16.77 0.95
CA VAL A 69 -7.59 17.19 -0.18
C VAL A 69 -8.11 16.57 -1.47
N SER A 70 -8.28 17.39 -2.52
CA SER A 70 -8.61 16.86 -3.85
C SER A 70 -7.47 15.98 -4.37
N PRO A 71 -7.75 14.78 -4.92
CA PRO A 71 -6.71 13.98 -5.56
C PRO A 71 -5.97 14.70 -6.68
N ASN A 72 -6.62 15.67 -7.35
CA ASN A 72 -6.00 16.49 -8.41
C ASN A 72 -4.94 17.44 -7.89
N ASP A 73 -4.89 17.71 -6.59
CA ASP A 73 -3.93 18.61 -5.95
C ASP A 73 -2.75 17.84 -5.31
N ILE A 74 -2.76 16.52 -5.37
CA ILE A 74 -1.69 15.69 -4.86
C ILE A 74 -0.43 15.85 -5.73
N VAL A 75 0.71 16.06 -5.06
CA VAL A 75 2.03 16.05 -5.68
C VAL A 75 2.67 14.70 -5.46
N PHE A 76 3.08 14.05 -6.55
CA PHE A 76 3.70 12.73 -6.52
C PHE A 76 5.23 12.81 -6.53
N GLY A 77 5.85 11.91 -5.79
CA GLY A 77 7.27 11.60 -5.81
C GLY A 77 7.47 10.23 -5.17
N GLY A 78 8.70 9.73 -5.16
CA GLY A 78 8.96 8.44 -4.52
C GLY A 78 10.24 7.79 -4.98
N TRP A 79 10.36 6.52 -4.64
CA TRP A 79 11.53 5.68 -4.83
C TRP A 79 11.19 4.45 -5.64
N ASP A 80 12.11 3.99 -6.46
CA ASP A 80 12.04 2.68 -7.10
C ASP A 80 13.43 2.08 -7.23
N ILE A 81 13.52 0.77 -7.18
CA ILE A 81 14.77 0.03 -7.43
C ILE A 81 15.20 0.09 -8.90
N SER A 82 14.30 0.50 -9.80
CA SER A 82 14.58 0.68 -11.21
C SER A 82 14.74 2.16 -11.55
N SER A 83 15.72 2.48 -12.40
CA SER A 83 16.03 3.83 -12.87
C SER A 83 15.08 4.36 -13.97
N HIS A 84 14.13 3.53 -14.45
CA HIS A 84 13.18 3.95 -15.47
C HIS A 84 12.37 5.17 -15.01
N ASN A 85 12.15 6.14 -15.91
CA ASN A 85 11.15 7.17 -15.68
C ASN A 85 9.73 6.55 -15.66
N LEU A 86 8.75 7.30 -15.15
CA LEU A 86 7.40 6.76 -14.99
C LEU A 86 6.70 6.42 -16.30
N ALA A 87 7.05 7.07 -17.42
CA ALA A 87 6.47 6.73 -18.72
C ALA A 87 6.93 5.37 -19.21
N ASP A 88 8.23 5.09 -19.13
CA ASP A 88 8.79 3.79 -19.51
C ASP A 88 8.35 2.68 -18.52
N ALA A 89 8.24 3.02 -17.24
CA ALA A 89 7.72 2.12 -16.23
C ALA A 89 6.23 1.78 -16.46
N MET A 90 5.40 2.75 -16.84
CA MET A 90 3.99 2.58 -17.21
C MET A 90 3.84 1.68 -18.43
N GLU A 91 4.66 1.89 -19.48
CA GLU A 91 4.66 1.07 -20.68
C GLU A 91 5.05 -0.39 -20.37
N ARG A 92 6.06 -0.58 -19.52
CA ARG A 92 6.44 -1.91 -19.03
C ARG A 92 5.33 -2.56 -18.20
N ALA A 93 4.63 -1.81 -17.38
CA ALA A 93 3.56 -2.31 -16.50
C ALA A 93 2.35 -2.85 -17.29
N LYS A 94 2.06 -2.28 -18.44
CA LYS A 94 0.94 -2.66 -19.34
C LYS A 94 -0.42 -2.73 -18.66
N VAL A 95 -0.67 -1.87 -17.68
CA VAL A 95 -1.94 -1.82 -16.92
C VAL A 95 -2.94 -0.90 -17.59
N LEU A 96 -2.49 0.29 -18.01
CA LEU A 96 -3.35 1.29 -18.64
C LEU A 96 -3.51 1.02 -20.13
N ASP A 97 -4.64 1.45 -20.71
CA ASP A 97 -4.90 1.37 -22.15
C ASP A 97 -3.82 2.11 -22.96
N TYR A 98 -3.45 1.57 -24.12
CA TYR A 98 -2.35 2.10 -24.94
C TYR A 98 -2.53 3.58 -25.30
N ASP A 99 -3.76 3.99 -25.70
CA ASP A 99 -4.01 5.38 -26.07
C ASP A 99 -3.86 6.32 -24.86
N LEU A 100 -4.27 5.88 -23.67
CA LEU A 100 -4.05 6.63 -22.43
C LEU A 100 -2.56 6.74 -22.10
N GLN A 101 -1.80 5.64 -22.22
CA GLN A 101 -0.35 5.66 -22.01
C GLN A 101 0.34 6.68 -22.93
N ARG A 102 -0.03 6.68 -24.23
CA ARG A 102 0.51 7.62 -25.22
C ARG A 102 0.25 9.08 -24.82
N GLN A 103 -0.94 9.39 -24.32
CA GLN A 103 -1.32 10.74 -23.92
C GLN A 103 -0.69 11.16 -22.59
N LEU A 104 -0.45 10.23 -21.67
CA LEU A 104 0.21 10.48 -20.37
C LEU A 104 1.73 10.60 -20.49
N ARG A 105 2.35 10.02 -21.53
CA ARG A 105 3.81 9.99 -21.70
C ARG A 105 4.50 11.34 -21.52
N PRO A 106 4.05 12.45 -22.12
CA PRO A 106 4.72 13.76 -21.99
C PRO A 106 4.77 14.31 -20.56
N TYR A 107 3.85 13.87 -19.70
CA TYR A 107 3.81 14.24 -18.28
C TYR A 107 4.72 13.32 -17.45
N MET A 108 4.65 12.03 -17.70
CA MET A 108 5.28 11.00 -16.87
C MET A 108 6.76 10.76 -17.20
N GLU A 109 7.23 11.06 -18.41
CA GLU A 109 8.66 10.94 -18.77
C GLU A 109 9.59 11.86 -17.96
N LYS A 110 9.07 12.97 -17.43
CA LYS A 110 9.80 13.89 -16.57
C LYS A 110 9.85 13.43 -15.11
N MET A 111 9.06 12.44 -14.75
CA MET A 111 8.96 11.91 -13.41
C MET A 111 9.95 10.75 -13.25
N LYS A 112 10.99 10.97 -12.46
CA LYS A 112 12.04 9.97 -12.21
C LYS A 112 12.03 9.58 -10.75
N PRO A 113 11.95 8.28 -10.42
CA PRO A 113 12.07 7.80 -9.05
C PRO A 113 13.45 8.07 -8.46
N LEU A 114 13.48 8.37 -7.18
CA LEU A 114 14.71 8.40 -6.39
C LEU A 114 15.22 6.96 -6.16
N PRO A 115 16.52 6.78 -5.88
CA PRO A 115 17.07 5.48 -5.51
C PRO A 115 16.36 4.88 -4.31
N ALA A 116 16.09 3.56 -4.34
CA ALA A 116 15.37 2.82 -3.31
C ALA A 116 16.28 1.90 -2.49
N ILE A 117 15.80 1.47 -1.33
CA ILE A 117 16.44 0.43 -0.54
C ILE A 117 16.17 -0.93 -1.20
N TYR A 118 17.21 -1.71 -1.42
CA TYR A 118 17.14 -3.07 -1.93
C TYR A 118 17.91 -4.01 -1.00
N ASN A 119 17.23 -5.04 -0.49
CA ASN A 119 17.83 -6.07 0.34
C ASN A 119 17.43 -7.45 -0.20
N LYS A 120 18.43 -8.23 -0.62
CA LYS A 120 18.26 -9.57 -1.21
C LYS A 120 17.60 -10.57 -0.25
N ASP A 121 17.74 -10.38 1.07
CA ASP A 121 17.17 -11.28 2.07
C ASP A 121 15.64 -11.09 2.22
N PHE A 122 15.12 -9.93 1.83
CA PHE A 122 13.70 -9.59 1.95
C PHE A 122 12.96 -9.54 0.61
N ILE A 123 13.64 -9.12 -0.43
CA ILE A 123 13.06 -8.94 -1.77
C ILE A 123 13.32 -10.19 -2.60
N ALA A 124 12.30 -10.68 -3.30
CA ALA A 124 12.43 -11.87 -4.11
C ALA A 124 13.54 -11.75 -5.17
N ALA A 125 14.32 -12.81 -5.36
CA ALA A 125 15.46 -12.85 -6.29
C ALA A 125 15.06 -12.50 -7.74
N ASN A 126 13.83 -12.74 -8.14
CA ASN A 126 13.31 -12.40 -9.46
C ASN A 126 13.18 -10.87 -9.72
N GLN A 127 13.43 -10.02 -8.73
CA GLN A 127 13.49 -8.58 -8.87
C GLN A 127 14.93 -8.05 -9.06
N GLU A 128 15.96 -8.88 -8.86
CA GLU A 128 17.36 -8.46 -8.90
C GLU A 128 17.77 -7.86 -10.26
N SER A 129 17.29 -8.42 -11.35
CA SER A 129 17.63 -7.95 -12.70
C SER A 129 17.18 -6.53 -13.04
N ARG A 130 16.31 -5.94 -12.23
CA ARG A 130 15.84 -4.56 -12.41
C ARG A 130 16.33 -3.59 -11.32
N ALA A 131 17.15 -4.06 -10.40
CA ALA A 131 17.65 -3.27 -9.28
C ALA A 131 18.92 -2.49 -9.67
N ASP A 132 18.76 -1.48 -10.52
CA ASP A 132 19.82 -0.60 -11.03
C ASP A 132 19.81 0.82 -10.39
N ASN A 133 18.88 1.09 -9.48
CA ASN A 133 18.68 2.38 -8.82
C ASN A 133 18.54 2.19 -7.30
N VAL A 134 19.65 1.89 -6.62
CA VAL A 134 19.64 1.47 -5.22
C VAL A 134 20.50 2.35 -4.32
N ILE A 135 20.03 2.57 -3.08
CA ILE A 135 20.77 3.25 -2.03
C ILE A 135 21.77 2.26 -1.44
N GLN A 136 23.06 2.62 -1.48
CA GLN A 136 24.13 1.86 -0.85
C GLN A 136 24.32 2.28 0.63
N GLY A 137 25.08 1.50 1.38
CA GLY A 137 25.46 1.79 2.75
C GLY A 137 24.72 0.93 3.80
N THR A 138 24.99 1.25 5.07
CA THR A 138 24.35 0.61 6.22
C THR A 138 22.87 0.96 6.31
N LYS A 139 22.09 0.19 7.05
CA LYS A 139 20.66 0.44 7.27
C LYS A 139 20.39 1.83 7.84
N TRP A 140 21.25 2.30 8.76
CA TRP A 140 21.12 3.66 9.30
C TRP A 140 21.40 4.73 8.25
N GLU A 141 22.43 4.58 7.43
CA GLU A 141 22.71 5.49 6.32
C GLU A 141 21.56 5.51 5.29
N GLN A 142 20.95 4.35 5.05
CA GLN A 142 19.76 4.26 4.19
C GLN A 142 18.57 5.02 4.79
N VAL A 143 18.31 4.89 6.10
CA VAL A 143 17.28 5.68 6.82
C VAL A 143 17.57 7.18 6.67
N GLU A 144 18.78 7.63 6.91
CA GLU A 144 19.15 9.05 6.78
C GLU A 144 19.00 9.57 5.34
N ASN A 145 19.31 8.76 4.33
CA ASN A 145 19.06 9.11 2.94
C ASN A 145 17.55 9.29 2.65
N ILE A 146 16.70 8.38 3.14
CA ILE A 146 15.25 8.50 2.97
C ILE A 146 14.73 9.75 3.67
N ARG A 147 15.18 10.04 4.88
CA ARG A 147 14.83 11.25 5.63
C ARG A 147 15.20 12.52 4.84
N ARG A 148 16.41 12.57 4.28
CA ARG A 148 16.86 13.68 3.43
C ARG A 148 15.95 13.84 2.21
N HIS A 149 15.62 12.76 1.51
CA HIS A 149 14.72 12.77 0.37
C HIS A 149 13.32 13.30 0.72
N ILE A 150 12.78 12.96 1.89
CA ILE A 150 11.49 13.46 2.36
C ILE A 150 11.56 14.98 2.59
N ARG A 151 12.61 15.49 3.25
CA ARG A 151 12.81 16.92 3.48
C ARG A 151 12.92 17.68 2.16
N GLU A 152 13.80 17.24 1.27
CA GLU A 152 13.99 17.83 -0.07
C GLU A 152 12.69 17.86 -0.88
N PHE A 153 11.91 16.77 -0.82
CA PHE A 153 10.61 16.71 -1.51
C PHE A 153 9.61 17.74 -0.93
N ARG A 154 9.52 17.84 0.40
CA ARG A 154 8.65 18.79 1.09
C ARG A 154 8.99 20.22 0.73
N GLU A 155 10.26 20.57 0.80
CA GLU A 155 10.77 21.93 0.52
C GLU A 155 10.61 22.30 -0.95
N LYS A 156 11.06 21.44 -1.87
CA LYS A 156 10.99 21.68 -3.31
C LYS A 156 9.56 21.88 -3.81
N ASN A 157 8.62 21.14 -3.28
CA ASN A 157 7.22 21.17 -3.73
C ASN A 157 6.34 22.08 -2.84
N GLN A 158 6.88 22.66 -1.77
CA GLN A 158 6.16 23.52 -0.82
C GLN A 158 4.88 22.86 -0.29
N VAL A 159 4.92 21.54 -0.02
CA VAL A 159 3.78 20.81 0.48
C VAL A 159 3.73 20.84 2.01
N GLY A 160 2.54 21.03 2.58
CA GLY A 160 2.35 21.15 4.03
C GLY A 160 2.52 19.80 4.76
N LYS A 161 2.14 18.71 4.11
CA LYS A 161 2.26 17.33 4.66
C LYS A 161 2.76 16.37 3.61
N VAL A 162 3.56 15.40 4.05
CA VAL A 162 4.00 14.27 3.24
C VAL A 162 3.44 12.98 3.84
N ILE A 163 2.91 12.12 2.99
CA ILE A 163 2.51 10.76 3.34
C ILE A 163 3.41 9.82 2.55
N VAL A 164 4.00 8.84 3.22
CA VAL A 164 4.77 7.79 2.57
C VAL A 164 3.92 6.53 2.46
N LEU A 165 3.80 6.02 1.24
CA LEU A 165 2.94 4.88 0.92
C LEU A 165 3.77 3.77 0.27
N TRP A 166 3.79 2.59 0.88
CA TRP A 166 4.41 1.41 0.29
C TRP A 166 3.47 0.81 -0.76
N THR A 167 3.90 0.84 -2.02
CA THR A 167 3.20 0.25 -3.17
C THR A 167 4.08 -0.76 -3.92
N ALA A 168 5.27 -1.04 -3.39
CA ALA A 168 6.21 -2.00 -3.94
C ALA A 168 5.75 -3.45 -3.72
N ASN A 169 6.48 -4.40 -4.29
CA ASN A 169 6.22 -5.83 -4.13
C ASN A 169 6.29 -6.26 -2.65
N THR A 170 5.58 -7.35 -2.36
CA THR A 170 5.60 -7.99 -1.05
C THR A 170 7.01 -8.46 -0.69
N GLU A 171 7.47 -8.08 0.48
CA GLU A 171 8.68 -8.60 1.11
C GLU A 171 8.41 -9.94 1.80
N ARG A 172 9.46 -10.69 2.13
CA ARG A 172 9.31 -11.78 3.07
C ARG A 172 8.86 -11.27 4.45
N PHE A 173 8.18 -12.12 5.18
CA PHE A 173 7.73 -11.81 6.53
C PHE A 173 8.93 -11.50 7.44
N CYS A 174 8.87 -10.38 8.17
CA CYS A 174 9.86 -10.00 9.17
C CYS A 174 9.44 -10.60 10.52
N ASP A 175 10.24 -11.50 11.06
CA ASP A 175 9.94 -12.13 12.33
C ASP A 175 10.13 -11.15 13.49
N VAL A 176 9.19 -11.17 14.44
CA VAL A 176 9.37 -10.44 15.71
C VAL A 176 10.36 -11.20 16.58
N ARG A 177 11.42 -10.51 17.02
CA ARG A 177 12.47 -11.07 17.84
C ARG A 177 12.75 -10.20 19.06
N GLU A 178 12.74 -10.81 20.23
CA GLU A 178 13.09 -10.17 21.48
C GLU A 178 14.50 -9.57 21.43
N GLY A 179 14.63 -8.34 21.92
CA GLY A 179 15.90 -7.59 21.90
C GLY A 179 16.28 -7.00 20.55
N LEU A 180 15.48 -7.21 19.48
CA LEU A 180 15.78 -6.72 18.14
C LEU A 180 14.75 -5.71 17.62
N ASN A 181 13.47 -6.07 17.59
CA ASN A 181 12.40 -5.24 17.01
C ASN A 181 11.12 -5.21 17.87
N ASP A 182 11.20 -5.70 19.09
CA ASP A 182 10.15 -5.78 20.10
C ASP A 182 9.86 -4.45 20.79
N THR A 183 10.87 -3.56 20.89
CA THR A 183 10.73 -2.21 21.43
C THR A 183 11.37 -1.18 20.49
N TRP A 184 10.94 0.09 20.59
CA TRP A 184 11.52 1.16 19.77
C TRP A 184 13.02 1.35 19.97
N ASN A 185 13.52 1.20 21.22
CA ASN A 185 14.94 1.30 21.52
C ASN A 185 15.73 0.17 20.84
N ASN A 186 15.24 -1.08 20.96
CA ASN A 186 15.85 -2.23 20.33
C ASN A 186 15.84 -2.12 18.82
N LEU A 187 14.72 -1.67 18.23
CA LEU A 187 14.62 -1.47 16.79
C LEU A 187 15.64 -0.44 16.28
N LEU A 188 15.74 0.74 16.90
CA LEU A 188 16.70 1.76 16.47
C LEU A 188 18.15 1.31 16.68
N LYS A 189 18.43 0.59 17.78
CA LYS A 189 19.74 -0.02 18.01
C LYS A 189 20.07 -1.04 16.91
N SER A 190 19.17 -1.95 16.60
CA SER A 190 19.33 -2.97 15.57
C SER A 190 19.57 -2.39 14.17
N ILE A 191 18.90 -1.27 13.84
CA ILE A 191 19.16 -0.54 12.60
C ILE A 191 20.58 0.02 12.55
N LYS A 192 21.04 0.64 13.65
CA LYS A 192 22.42 1.18 13.77
C LYS A 192 23.48 0.11 13.71
N GLU A 193 23.20 -1.05 14.29
CA GLU A 193 24.08 -2.23 14.28
C GLU A 193 23.96 -3.05 12.98
N ASN A 194 23.14 -2.59 12.03
CA ASN A 194 22.94 -3.24 10.73
C ASN A 194 22.41 -4.68 10.83
N ALA A 195 21.59 -4.98 11.86
CA ALA A 195 21.05 -6.31 12.10
C ALA A 195 20.27 -6.85 10.88
N SER A 196 20.40 -8.14 10.60
CA SER A 196 19.82 -8.76 9.39
C SER A 196 18.29 -8.73 9.37
N GLU A 197 17.64 -8.98 10.53
CA GLU A 197 16.17 -9.06 10.63
C GLU A 197 15.51 -7.68 10.81
N VAL A 198 15.85 -6.74 9.92
CA VAL A 198 15.17 -5.45 9.77
C VAL A 198 14.86 -5.25 8.29
N SER A 199 13.58 -5.22 7.95
CA SER A 199 13.11 -5.15 6.56
C SER A 199 13.27 -3.76 5.94
N PRO A 200 13.40 -3.66 4.61
CA PRO A 200 13.36 -2.38 3.90
C PRO A 200 12.11 -1.55 4.22
N SER A 201 10.93 -2.16 4.25
CA SER A 201 9.69 -1.45 4.57
C SER A 201 9.69 -0.83 5.96
N THR A 202 10.28 -1.52 6.95
CA THR A 202 10.49 -0.99 8.30
C THR A 202 11.44 0.20 8.29
N LEU A 203 12.51 0.18 7.49
CA LEU A 203 13.43 1.32 7.37
C LEU A 203 12.75 2.56 6.79
N TYR A 204 11.89 2.40 5.77
CA TYR A 204 11.07 3.51 5.25
C TYR A 204 10.09 4.04 6.28
N ALA A 205 9.45 3.16 7.05
CA ALA A 205 8.53 3.55 8.10
C ALA A 205 9.23 4.33 9.22
N VAL A 206 10.39 3.86 9.69
CA VAL A 206 11.22 4.57 10.68
C VAL A 206 11.62 5.96 10.15
N ALA A 207 12.12 6.05 8.92
CA ALA A 207 12.49 7.32 8.30
C ALA A 207 11.29 8.29 8.22
N SER A 208 10.12 7.78 7.86
CA SER A 208 8.89 8.57 7.78
C SER A 208 8.45 9.10 9.14
N ILE A 209 8.44 8.25 10.16
CA ILE A 209 8.08 8.63 11.54
C ILE A 209 9.04 9.71 12.07
N LEU A 210 10.34 9.57 11.84
CA LEU A 210 11.35 10.54 12.27
C LEU A 210 11.28 11.88 11.52
N GLU A 211 10.55 11.96 10.40
CA GLU A 211 10.27 13.18 9.64
C GLU A 211 8.82 13.68 9.81
N ASP A 212 8.10 13.21 10.82
CA ASP A 212 6.70 13.57 11.08
C ASP A 212 5.79 13.32 9.86
N CYS A 213 6.01 12.18 9.18
CA CYS A 213 5.25 11.77 8.01
C CYS A 213 4.46 10.52 8.30
N ALA A 214 3.16 10.55 8.05
CA ALA A 214 2.34 9.34 8.11
C ALA A 214 2.88 8.27 7.14
N TYR A 215 2.88 7.02 7.59
CA TYR A 215 3.32 5.89 6.78
C TYR A 215 2.21 4.86 6.61
N ILE A 216 1.99 4.43 5.36
CA ILE A 216 0.99 3.42 5.03
C ILE A 216 1.68 2.24 4.34
N ASN A 217 1.53 1.04 4.90
CA ASN A 217 1.98 -0.19 4.24
C ASN A 217 0.86 -0.80 3.41
N GLY A 218 1.00 -0.76 2.09
CA GLY A 218 0.03 -1.31 1.15
C GLY A 218 0.27 -2.77 0.75
N SER A 219 1.24 -3.46 1.37
CA SER A 219 1.60 -4.86 1.08
C SER A 219 1.53 -5.73 2.34
N PRO A 220 1.43 -7.06 2.18
CA PRO A 220 1.10 -7.97 3.28
C PRO A 220 2.27 -8.31 4.23
N GLN A 221 3.48 -7.82 3.99
CA GLN A 221 4.60 -8.08 4.89
C GLN A 221 4.42 -7.40 6.25
N ASN A 222 5.01 -7.99 7.29
CA ASN A 222 4.99 -7.46 8.64
C ASN A 222 5.94 -6.27 8.79
N THR A 223 5.49 -5.09 8.36
CA THR A 223 6.24 -3.83 8.53
C THR A 223 6.14 -3.31 9.95
N PHE A 224 4.95 -3.45 10.56
CA PHE A 224 4.61 -2.88 11.86
C PHE A 224 4.99 -3.81 13.01
N VAL A 225 6.29 -4.11 13.09
CA VAL A 225 6.84 -4.80 14.27
C VAL A 225 6.59 -3.96 15.54
N PRO A 226 6.47 -4.58 16.74
CA PRO A 226 6.10 -3.87 17.97
C PRO A 226 6.94 -2.62 18.24
N GLY A 227 8.24 -2.68 18.03
CA GLY A 227 9.12 -1.53 18.19
C GLY A 227 8.82 -0.36 17.24
N LEU A 228 8.28 -0.63 16.06
CA LEU A 228 7.86 0.42 15.13
C LEU A 228 6.56 1.08 15.57
N VAL A 229 5.60 0.30 16.06
CA VAL A 229 4.33 0.81 16.61
C VAL A 229 4.61 1.73 17.78
N GLU A 230 5.44 1.30 18.73
CA GLU A 230 5.87 2.11 19.87
C GLU A 230 6.59 3.40 19.45
N LEU A 231 7.43 3.34 18.40
CA LEU A 231 8.09 4.52 17.85
C LEU A 231 7.08 5.52 17.26
N ALA A 232 6.05 5.05 16.55
CA ALA A 232 5.01 5.88 15.99
C ALA A 232 4.16 6.55 17.08
N GLU A 233 3.78 5.82 18.12
CA GLU A 233 3.07 6.35 19.29
C GLU A 233 3.86 7.45 19.99
N LYS A 234 5.15 7.21 20.27
CA LYS A 234 6.04 8.20 20.90
C LYS A 234 6.19 9.49 20.11
N ASN A 235 6.16 9.42 18.78
CA ASN A 235 6.27 10.57 17.90
C ASN A 235 4.90 11.15 17.51
N ASN A 236 3.80 10.55 17.97
CA ASN A 236 2.43 10.94 17.60
C ASN A 236 2.22 10.96 16.07
N VAL A 237 2.77 9.99 15.36
CA VAL A 237 2.67 9.85 13.91
C VAL A 237 1.73 8.71 13.56
N MET A 238 0.82 8.95 12.62
CA MET A 238 -0.12 7.94 12.15
C MET A 238 0.56 6.93 11.24
N ILE A 239 0.30 5.65 11.50
CA ILE A 239 0.67 4.53 10.63
C ILE A 239 -0.57 3.71 10.28
N GLY A 240 -0.56 3.03 9.15
CA GLY A 240 -1.69 2.20 8.70
C GLY A 240 -1.24 1.09 7.76
N GLY A 241 -1.90 -0.04 7.82
CA GLY A 241 -1.66 -1.28 7.05
C GLY A 241 -2.03 -2.48 7.91
N ASP A 242 -1.62 -3.69 7.64
CA ASP A 242 -0.85 -4.08 6.44
C ASP A 242 -1.81 -4.50 5.32
N ASP A 243 -1.30 -4.43 4.08
CA ASP A 243 -2.00 -4.78 2.84
C ASP A 243 -3.19 -3.85 2.47
N PHE A 244 -3.32 -3.56 1.18
CA PHE A 244 -4.49 -2.88 0.64
C PHE A 244 -5.69 -3.82 0.62
N LYS A 245 -6.74 -3.48 1.34
CA LYS A 245 -7.97 -4.26 1.37
C LYS A 245 -8.88 -3.87 0.20
N SER A 246 -8.71 -4.56 -0.92
CA SER A 246 -9.52 -4.37 -2.14
C SER A 246 -9.87 -5.72 -2.79
N GLY A 247 -10.71 -5.71 -3.82
CA GLY A 247 -11.08 -6.90 -4.58
C GLY A 247 -11.55 -8.05 -3.70
N GLN A 248 -10.99 -9.24 -3.94
CA GLN A 248 -11.36 -10.48 -3.26
C GLN A 248 -11.23 -10.40 -1.72
N THR A 249 -10.17 -9.79 -1.20
CA THR A 249 -9.97 -9.68 0.24
C THR A 249 -11.06 -8.81 0.89
N LYS A 250 -11.45 -7.71 0.25
CA LYS A 250 -12.55 -6.87 0.72
C LYS A 250 -13.88 -7.61 0.67
N PHE A 251 -14.14 -8.35 -0.42
CA PHE A 251 -15.34 -9.15 -0.57
C PHE A 251 -15.46 -10.22 0.53
N LYS A 252 -14.36 -10.93 0.80
CA LYS A 252 -14.30 -11.92 1.87
C LYS A 252 -14.63 -11.32 3.24
N SER A 253 -14.00 -10.19 3.62
CA SER A 253 -14.28 -9.52 4.89
C SER A 253 -15.76 -9.14 5.03
N VAL A 254 -16.36 -8.57 3.99
CA VAL A 254 -17.77 -8.15 4.03
C VAL A 254 -18.71 -9.34 4.17
N LEU A 255 -18.44 -10.46 3.47
CA LEU A 255 -19.26 -11.67 3.60
C LEU A 255 -19.15 -12.31 4.98
N VAL A 256 -17.93 -12.40 5.52
CA VAL A 256 -17.71 -12.98 6.87
C VAL A 256 -18.35 -12.08 7.93
N ASP A 257 -18.15 -10.77 7.86
CA ASP A 257 -18.77 -9.81 8.77
C ASP A 257 -20.30 -9.89 8.73
N PHE A 258 -20.90 -9.98 7.54
CA PHE A 258 -22.34 -10.17 7.37
C PHE A 258 -22.85 -11.44 8.04
N LEU A 259 -22.18 -12.58 7.82
CA LEU A 259 -22.59 -13.85 8.41
C LEU A 259 -22.51 -13.82 9.94
N ILE A 260 -21.41 -13.32 10.48
CA ILE A 260 -21.19 -13.20 11.92
C ILE A 260 -22.18 -12.21 12.54
N GLY A 261 -22.40 -11.07 11.91
CA GLY A 261 -23.39 -10.08 12.35
C GLY A 261 -24.85 -10.59 12.31
N ALA A 262 -25.15 -11.50 11.39
CA ALA A 262 -26.44 -12.21 11.33
C ALA A 262 -26.59 -13.40 12.32
N GLY A 263 -25.55 -13.67 13.13
CA GLY A 263 -25.56 -14.80 14.07
C GLY A 263 -25.30 -16.17 13.41
N ILE A 264 -24.77 -16.17 12.19
CA ILE A 264 -24.44 -17.40 11.45
C ILE A 264 -22.95 -17.70 11.64
N LYS A 265 -22.64 -18.90 12.14
CA LYS A 265 -21.27 -19.35 12.39
C LYS A 265 -20.64 -19.95 11.14
N PRO A 266 -19.72 -19.28 10.40
CA PRO A 266 -18.90 -19.92 9.38
C PRO A 266 -18.04 -21.02 9.99
N VAL A 267 -17.99 -22.18 9.35
CA VAL A 267 -17.22 -23.35 9.81
C VAL A 267 -15.95 -23.51 8.98
N SER A 268 -16.02 -23.25 7.67
CA SER A 268 -14.89 -23.37 6.76
C SER A 268 -14.94 -22.26 5.69
N ILE A 269 -13.80 -21.66 5.41
CA ILE A 269 -13.64 -20.60 4.41
C ILE A 269 -12.47 -20.95 3.49
N VAL A 270 -12.73 -21.01 2.18
CA VAL A 270 -11.70 -21.27 1.19
C VAL A 270 -11.61 -20.08 0.23
N SER A 271 -10.41 -19.57 0.03
CA SER A 271 -10.12 -18.44 -0.88
C SER A 271 -9.17 -18.86 -1.97
N TYR A 272 -9.57 -18.70 -3.23
CA TYR A 272 -8.71 -18.94 -4.39
C TYR A 272 -8.31 -17.58 -5.02
N ASN A 273 -7.02 -17.40 -5.31
CA ASN A 273 -6.50 -16.26 -6.04
C ASN A 273 -5.87 -16.74 -7.35
N HIS A 274 -6.28 -16.15 -8.46
CA HIS A 274 -5.66 -16.38 -9.76
C HIS A 274 -4.84 -15.13 -10.11
N LEU A 275 -3.50 -15.25 -10.11
CA LEU A 275 -2.58 -14.15 -10.34
C LEU A 275 -1.74 -14.42 -11.57
N GLY A 276 -1.76 -13.50 -12.53
CA GLY A 276 -0.98 -13.58 -13.78
C GLY A 276 -0.07 -12.38 -14.02
N ASN A 277 0.20 -11.57 -13.00
CA ASN A 277 1.01 -10.35 -13.10
C ASN A 277 2.34 -10.47 -12.34
N ASN A 278 3.07 -9.36 -12.23
CA ASN A 278 4.34 -9.32 -11.50
C ASN A 278 4.21 -9.66 -10.01
N ASP A 279 3.04 -9.42 -9.39
CA ASP A 279 2.79 -9.83 -8.01
C ASP A 279 2.73 -11.36 -7.91
N GLY A 280 2.07 -12.04 -8.85
CA GLY A 280 2.09 -13.51 -8.93
C GLY A 280 3.51 -14.06 -9.06
N LYS A 281 4.33 -13.47 -9.94
CA LYS A 281 5.74 -13.83 -10.07
C LYS A 281 6.53 -13.62 -8.77
N ASN A 282 6.28 -12.53 -8.04
CA ASN A 282 6.92 -12.28 -6.75
C ASN A 282 6.50 -13.31 -5.69
N LEU A 283 5.21 -13.65 -5.64
CA LEU A 283 4.64 -14.60 -4.68
C LEU A 283 4.95 -16.06 -5.00
N SER A 284 5.53 -16.38 -6.16
CA SER A 284 6.08 -17.71 -6.43
C SER A 284 7.26 -18.08 -5.52
N ALA A 285 7.88 -17.09 -4.87
CA ALA A 285 8.89 -17.31 -3.84
C ALA A 285 8.22 -17.64 -2.50
N PRO A 286 8.52 -18.78 -1.83
CA PRO A 286 7.80 -19.24 -0.64
C PRO A 286 7.81 -18.26 0.54
N GLN A 287 8.89 -17.52 0.70
CA GLN A 287 9.03 -16.56 1.80
C GLN A 287 8.11 -15.33 1.65
N GLN A 288 7.90 -14.86 0.43
CA GLN A 288 6.97 -13.78 0.11
C GLN A 288 5.51 -14.28 0.17
N PHE A 289 5.28 -15.53 -0.20
CA PHE A 289 3.98 -16.17 -0.08
C PHE A 289 3.50 -16.21 1.38
N ARG A 290 4.38 -16.55 2.34
CA ARG A 290 4.06 -16.56 3.78
C ARG A 290 3.49 -15.21 4.26
N SER A 291 4.04 -14.09 3.83
CA SER A 291 3.49 -12.76 4.17
C SER A 291 2.04 -12.61 3.70
N LYS A 292 1.75 -13.07 2.50
CA LYS A 292 0.39 -13.01 1.92
C LYS A 292 -0.59 -13.93 2.63
N GLU A 293 -0.15 -15.14 2.99
CA GLU A 293 -0.94 -16.13 3.71
C GLU A 293 -1.37 -15.59 5.08
N VAL A 294 -0.42 -15.07 5.86
CA VAL A 294 -0.68 -14.49 7.19
C VAL A 294 -1.67 -13.32 7.08
N SER A 295 -1.41 -12.35 6.19
CA SER A 295 -2.29 -11.19 6.02
C SER A 295 -3.73 -11.59 5.62
N LYS A 296 -3.89 -12.57 4.75
CA LYS A 296 -5.22 -13.02 4.31
C LYS A 296 -5.97 -13.86 5.36
N SER A 297 -5.25 -14.53 6.25
CA SER A 297 -5.83 -15.28 7.37
C SER A 297 -6.30 -14.32 8.46
N ASN A 298 -5.50 -13.33 8.82
CA ASN A 298 -5.84 -12.34 9.83
C ASN A 298 -7.17 -11.61 9.54
N VAL A 299 -7.51 -11.38 8.26
CA VAL A 299 -8.79 -10.77 7.88
C VAL A 299 -10.01 -11.56 8.38
N VAL A 300 -9.93 -12.90 8.43
CA VAL A 300 -10.99 -13.74 8.97
C VAL A 300 -10.96 -13.73 10.50
N ASP A 301 -9.78 -13.84 11.07
CA ASP A 301 -9.57 -13.86 12.51
C ASP A 301 -10.12 -12.57 13.15
N ASP A 302 -9.81 -11.41 12.60
CA ASP A 302 -10.32 -10.10 13.05
C ASP A 302 -11.86 -10.03 13.08
N MET A 303 -12.53 -10.61 12.06
CA MET A 303 -14.00 -10.63 12.02
C MET A 303 -14.58 -11.61 13.05
N VAL A 304 -13.97 -12.77 13.21
CA VAL A 304 -14.40 -13.82 14.14
C VAL A 304 -14.32 -13.36 15.60
N GLU A 305 -13.25 -12.66 15.97
CA GLU A 305 -13.05 -12.12 17.32
C GLU A 305 -14.11 -11.09 17.73
N SER A 306 -14.82 -10.51 16.78
CA SER A 306 -15.91 -9.56 17.05
C SER A 306 -17.15 -10.19 17.67
N ASN A 307 -17.28 -11.52 17.64
CA ASN A 307 -18.48 -12.21 18.13
C ASN A 307 -18.15 -13.37 19.11
N PRO A 308 -18.01 -13.10 20.40
CA PRO A 308 -17.68 -14.09 21.41
C PRO A 308 -18.83 -15.08 21.71
N VAL A 309 -20.02 -14.88 21.15
CA VAL A 309 -21.15 -15.81 21.27
C VAL A 309 -21.01 -16.96 20.31
N LEU A 310 -20.60 -16.69 19.06
CA LEU A 310 -20.41 -17.72 18.03
C LEU A 310 -19.09 -18.47 18.19
N TYR A 311 -18.04 -17.79 18.66
CA TYR A 311 -16.70 -18.34 18.78
C TYR A 311 -16.14 -18.13 20.17
N GLN A 312 -15.74 -19.20 20.82
CA GLN A 312 -15.05 -19.13 22.10
C GLN A 312 -13.59 -18.66 21.89
N PRO A 313 -12.91 -18.12 22.90
CA PRO A 313 -11.50 -17.72 22.78
C PRO A 313 -10.63 -18.84 22.20
N GLY A 314 -9.93 -18.53 21.09
CA GLY A 314 -9.10 -19.49 20.35
C GLY A 314 -9.86 -20.38 19.35
N GLU A 315 -11.19 -20.30 19.27
CA GLU A 315 -11.97 -20.98 18.24
C GLU A 315 -12.09 -20.13 16.98
N LYS A 316 -11.89 -20.74 15.82
CA LYS A 316 -12.01 -20.08 14.52
C LYS A 316 -12.41 -21.07 13.42
N PRO A 317 -12.98 -20.58 12.30
CA PRO A 317 -13.28 -21.45 11.16
C PRO A 317 -12.00 -21.99 10.51
N ASP A 318 -12.08 -23.16 9.90
CA ASP A 318 -11.02 -23.61 9.00
C ASP A 318 -10.84 -22.60 7.87
N HIS A 319 -9.61 -22.17 7.64
CA HIS A 319 -9.32 -21.18 6.63
C HIS A 319 -8.18 -21.63 5.71
N CYS A 320 -8.45 -21.70 4.42
CA CYS A 320 -7.47 -22.02 3.38
C CYS A 320 -7.35 -20.86 2.40
N VAL A 321 -6.12 -20.47 2.11
CA VAL A 321 -5.78 -19.50 1.05
C VAL A 321 -4.95 -20.21 -0.01
N SER A 322 -5.45 -20.30 -1.23
CA SER A 322 -4.73 -20.88 -2.37
C SER A 322 -4.42 -19.80 -3.40
N ILE A 323 -3.21 -19.79 -3.93
CA ILE A 323 -2.79 -18.91 -5.02
C ILE A 323 -2.42 -19.77 -6.22
N LEU A 324 -3.10 -19.53 -7.34
CA LEU A 324 -2.80 -20.12 -8.63
C LEU A 324 -2.12 -19.06 -9.49
N ILE A 325 -0.94 -19.38 -10.00
CA ILE A 325 -0.08 -18.49 -10.79
C ILE A 325 -0.04 -18.99 -12.22
#